data_22883d08c49a7a1ad4d61bf7956d3bda
#
_entry.id   22883d08c49a7a1ad4d61bf7956d3bda
#
_cell.length_a   1.000
_cell.length_b   1.000
_cell.length_c   1.000
_cell.angle_alpha   90.00
_cell.angle_beta   90.00
_cell.angle_gamma   90.00
#
_symmetry.space_group_name_H-M   'P 1'
#
loop_
_entity.id
_entity.type
_entity.pdbx_description
1 polymer ?
#
loop_
_entity_poly.entity_id
_entity_poly.type
_entity_poly.pdbx_seq_one_letter_code
_entity_poly.pdbx_strand_id
1 'polypeptide(L)'
;KAEFVLQADMTAASRKKVLIAPQHWGLGHVTRTIPVIRYFLNKNFEVVLASSGAGSDLLRKEFPYLTVFDIPDYGITYPSRNMFWNMTFQIFKLHKAILLEKMAIGKICKEQNIDLLVSDARLGAAQKSIPSVIISHHLHIPLGSRIIEFISDTWMRFFYMQFDQIWVPDFGGPHNLSGDLAHRFKSGKHHFIGPLSRFRFMNLPQRYDLCFVLSGPEPQRTFFEEKILSQIDGLSPRRM
;
A
#
# COMPACT_ATOMS: atom_id res chain seq x y z
N LYS A 1 14.65 -10.95 11.78
CA LYS A 1 13.50 -11.33 12.64
C LYS A 1 12.13 -11.24 11.95
N ALA A 2 12.10 -11.00 10.64
CA ALA A 2 10.90 -11.25 9.82
C ALA A 2 10.70 -12.75 9.50
N GLU A 3 11.52 -13.61 10.08
CA GLU A 3 11.57 -15.05 9.79
C GLU A 3 10.39 -15.86 10.33
N PHE A 4 9.61 -15.34 11.26
CA PHE A 4 8.64 -16.16 11.99
C PHE A 4 7.39 -16.58 11.18
N VAL A 5 7.02 -15.85 10.14
CA VAL A 5 5.93 -16.29 9.23
C VAL A 5 6.44 -17.21 8.11
N LEU A 6 7.77 -17.27 7.94
CA LEU A 6 8.42 -17.99 6.84
C LEU A 6 9.01 -19.36 7.24
N GLN A 7 8.99 -19.73 8.52
CA GLN A 7 9.33 -21.08 8.98
C GLN A 7 8.14 -22.03 8.87
N ALA A 8 7.60 -22.13 7.67
CA ALA A 8 6.72 -23.25 7.35
C ALA A 8 7.57 -24.32 6.70
N ASP A 9 7.69 -25.47 7.37
CA ASP A 9 8.42 -26.66 6.95
C ASP A 9 8.28 -26.92 5.44
N MET A 10 9.41 -26.86 4.74
CA MET A 10 9.53 -27.22 3.33
C MET A 10 9.73 -28.74 3.18
N THR A 11 8.83 -29.53 3.76
CA THR A 11 8.71 -30.93 3.38
C THR A 11 7.72 -31.04 2.24
N ALA A 12 8.03 -31.83 1.22
CA ALA A 12 7.39 -32.15 -0.07
C ALA A 12 5.84 -32.02 -0.20
N ALA A 13 5.23 -30.97 0.35
CA ALA A 13 3.82 -30.64 0.27
C ALA A 13 3.62 -29.54 -0.80
N SER A 14 2.45 -29.49 -1.39
CA SER A 14 2.02 -28.49 -2.38
C SER A 14 2.55 -27.09 -2.08
N ARG A 15 2.96 -26.33 -3.13
CA ARG A 15 3.40 -24.94 -3.00
C ARG A 15 2.38 -24.13 -2.19
N LYS A 16 2.82 -23.43 -1.17
CA LYS A 16 1.95 -22.51 -0.42
C LYS A 16 1.48 -21.39 -1.30
N LYS A 17 0.22 -21.02 -1.16
CA LYS A 17 -0.41 -19.93 -1.92
C LYS A 17 -0.50 -18.68 -1.10
N VAL A 18 -0.09 -17.56 -1.70
CA VAL A 18 -0.23 -16.23 -1.09
C VAL A 18 -1.13 -15.36 -1.95
N LEU A 19 -2.13 -14.74 -1.31
CA LEU A 19 -2.91 -13.66 -1.91
C LEU A 19 -2.28 -12.32 -1.53
N ILE A 20 -1.91 -11.52 -2.53
CA ILE A 20 -1.37 -10.18 -2.33
C ILE A 20 -2.36 -9.16 -2.87
N ALA A 21 -2.85 -8.28 -1.99
CA ALA A 21 -3.95 -7.37 -2.28
C ALA A 21 -3.54 -5.90 -2.03
N PRO A 22 -2.90 -5.21 -3.00
CA PRO A 22 -2.61 -3.79 -2.88
C PRO A 22 -3.84 -2.92 -3.14
N GLN A 23 -3.92 -1.80 -2.41
CA GLN A 23 -4.86 -0.74 -2.68
C GLN A 23 -4.47 0.00 -3.97
N HIS A 24 -5.46 0.36 -4.80
CA HIS A 24 -5.19 1.07 -6.05
C HIS A 24 -5.20 2.60 -5.90
N TRP A 25 -5.38 3.10 -4.70
CA TRP A 25 -5.49 4.53 -4.38
C TRP A 25 -4.19 5.28 -4.68
N GLY A 26 -4.11 5.81 -5.89
CA GLY A 26 -2.85 6.11 -6.53
C GLY A 26 -2.02 4.84 -6.80
N LEU A 27 -1.22 4.82 -7.85
CA LEU A 27 -0.42 3.63 -8.20
C LEU A 27 0.73 3.35 -7.21
N GLY A 28 0.94 4.21 -6.22
CA GLY A 28 2.01 4.08 -5.22
C GLY A 28 1.95 2.77 -4.43
N HIS A 29 0.77 2.37 -3.96
CA HIS A 29 0.58 1.11 -3.25
C HIS A 29 0.89 -0.08 -4.15
N VAL A 30 0.36 -0.09 -5.35
CA VAL A 30 0.58 -1.17 -6.32
C VAL A 30 2.07 -1.29 -6.68
N THR A 31 2.72 -0.17 -6.99
CA THR A 31 4.14 -0.17 -7.39
C THR A 31 5.07 -0.59 -6.26
N ARG A 32 4.80 -0.17 -5.01
CA ARG A 32 5.61 -0.61 -3.86
C ARG A 32 5.36 -2.07 -3.48
N THR A 33 4.25 -2.67 -3.90
CA THR A 33 3.96 -4.09 -3.67
C THR A 33 4.68 -5.01 -4.66
N ILE A 34 5.14 -4.50 -5.82
CA ILE A 34 5.89 -5.28 -6.81
C ILE A 34 7.10 -6.03 -6.20
N PRO A 35 7.99 -5.42 -5.41
CA PRO A 35 9.09 -6.15 -4.77
C PRO A 35 8.60 -7.24 -3.80
N VAL A 36 7.45 -7.06 -3.14
CA VAL A 36 6.85 -8.08 -2.27
C VAL A 36 6.36 -9.27 -3.10
N ILE A 37 5.69 -9.02 -4.22
CA ILE A 37 5.26 -10.07 -5.17
C ILE A 37 6.46 -10.87 -5.64
N ARG A 38 7.52 -10.18 -6.11
CA ARG A 38 8.76 -10.83 -6.57
C ARG A 38 9.44 -11.64 -5.45
N TYR A 39 9.40 -11.15 -4.22
CA TYR A 39 9.93 -11.88 -3.07
C TYR A 39 9.22 -13.23 -2.86
N PHE A 40 7.89 -13.27 -2.89
CA PHE A 40 7.13 -14.49 -2.72
C PHE A 40 7.31 -15.46 -3.90
N LEU A 41 7.38 -14.94 -5.13
CA LEU A 41 7.72 -15.75 -6.31
C LEU A 41 9.10 -16.41 -6.17
N ASN A 42 10.10 -15.64 -5.72
CA ASN A 42 11.46 -16.15 -5.50
C ASN A 42 11.53 -17.16 -4.33
N LYS A 43 10.58 -17.10 -3.41
CA LYS A 43 10.44 -18.08 -2.32
C LYS A 43 9.56 -19.29 -2.70
N ASN A 44 9.28 -19.46 -4.00
CA ASN A 44 8.52 -20.58 -4.56
C ASN A 44 7.05 -20.66 -4.08
N PHE A 45 6.46 -19.53 -3.70
CA PHE A 45 5.02 -19.44 -3.45
C PHE A 45 4.25 -19.39 -4.77
N GLU A 46 3.04 -19.94 -4.79
CA GLU A 46 2.04 -19.64 -5.79
C GLU A 46 1.40 -18.29 -5.42
N VAL A 47 1.56 -17.29 -6.29
CA VAL A 47 1.09 -15.92 -6.01
C VAL A 47 -0.19 -15.66 -6.76
N VAL A 48 -1.21 -15.23 -6.02
CA VAL A 48 -2.50 -14.75 -6.52
C VAL A 48 -2.60 -13.26 -6.16
N LEU A 49 -3.13 -12.46 -7.07
CA LEU A 49 -3.23 -11.02 -6.89
C LEU A 49 -4.70 -10.58 -6.84
N ALA A 50 -4.99 -9.55 -6.07
CA ALA A 50 -6.30 -8.90 -6.07
C ALA A 50 -6.15 -7.39 -5.93
N SER A 51 -6.80 -6.63 -6.79
CA SER A 51 -6.80 -5.16 -6.74
C SER A 51 -8.09 -4.61 -7.38
N SER A 52 -8.11 -3.34 -7.71
CA SER A 52 -9.23 -2.69 -8.38
C SER A 52 -8.75 -1.66 -9.39
N GLY A 53 -9.55 -1.40 -10.43
CA GLY A 53 -9.31 -0.35 -11.43
C GLY A 53 -7.89 -0.37 -12.01
N ALA A 54 -7.28 0.80 -12.15
CA ALA A 54 -5.93 0.96 -12.69
C ALA A 54 -4.85 0.15 -11.95
N GLY A 55 -5.10 -0.23 -10.69
CA GLY A 55 -4.21 -1.12 -9.93
C GLY A 55 -4.19 -2.53 -10.50
N SER A 56 -5.36 -3.08 -10.82
CA SER A 56 -5.48 -4.39 -11.47
C SER A 56 -4.81 -4.40 -12.86
N ASP A 57 -5.02 -3.33 -13.64
CA ASP A 57 -4.45 -3.21 -14.99
C ASP A 57 -2.92 -3.17 -14.93
N LEU A 58 -2.35 -2.41 -13.98
CA LEU A 58 -0.91 -2.38 -13.78
C LEU A 58 -0.35 -3.75 -13.38
N LEU A 59 -1.04 -4.47 -12.47
CA LEU A 59 -0.61 -5.80 -12.03
C LEU A 59 -0.66 -6.82 -13.18
N ARG A 60 -1.70 -6.81 -14.00
CA ARG A 60 -1.79 -7.66 -15.20
C ARG A 60 -0.68 -7.35 -16.21
N LYS A 61 -0.33 -6.08 -16.36
CA LYS A 61 0.77 -5.67 -17.25
C LYS A 61 2.15 -6.10 -16.72
N GLU A 62 2.39 -5.94 -15.40
CA GLU A 62 3.68 -6.26 -14.77
C GLU A 62 3.87 -7.78 -14.59
N PHE A 63 2.77 -8.52 -14.36
CA PHE A 63 2.76 -9.96 -14.11
C PHE A 63 1.70 -10.68 -14.96
N PRO A 64 1.86 -10.74 -16.30
CA PRO A 64 0.84 -11.28 -17.20
C PRO A 64 0.56 -12.78 -17.00
N TYR A 65 1.42 -13.47 -16.27
CA TYR A 65 1.32 -14.89 -15.97
C TYR A 65 0.68 -15.19 -14.61
N LEU A 66 0.34 -14.17 -13.81
CA LEU A 66 -0.33 -14.33 -12.53
C LEU A 66 -1.83 -14.06 -12.65
N THR A 67 -2.61 -14.78 -11.83
CA THR A 67 -4.05 -14.52 -11.71
C THR A 67 -4.28 -13.24 -10.93
N VAL A 68 -5.06 -12.31 -11.50
CA VAL A 68 -5.44 -11.04 -10.87
C VAL A 68 -6.95 -10.95 -10.78
N PHE A 69 -7.47 -10.96 -9.56
CA PHE A 69 -8.89 -10.78 -9.27
C PHE A 69 -9.23 -9.29 -9.12
N ASP A 70 -10.36 -8.88 -9.69
CA ASP A 70 -10.92 -7.55 -9.44
C ASP A 70 -11.80 -7.61 -8.19
N ILE A 71 -11.54 -6.71 -7.25
CA ILE A 71 -12.27 -6.58 -5.98
C ILE A 71 -12.85 -5.19 -5.83
N PRO A 72 -13.88 -5.01 -4.98
CA PRO A 72 -14.50 -3.71 -4.78
C PRO A 72 -13.51 -2.62 -4.41
N ASP A 73 -13.76 -1.43 -4.93
CA ASP A 73 -13.06 -0.20 -4.57
C ASP A 73 -13.78 0.54 -3.45
N TYR A 74 -13.03 1.31 -2.67
CA TYR A 74 -13.59 2.16 -1.63
C TYR A 74 -14.36 3.36 -2.20
N GLY A 75 -14.11 3.73 -3.46
CA GLY A 75 -14.81 4.82 -4.16
C GLY A 75 -14.73 6.14 -3.41
N ILE A 76 -13.60 6.41 -2.73
CA ILE A 76 -13.38 7.63 -1.98
C ILE A 76 -13.23 8.79 -2.95
N THR A 77 -13.96 9.87 -2.69
CA THR A 77 -13.92 11.10 -3.45
C THR A 77 -13.66 12.27 -2.51
N TYR A 78 -13.07 13.34 -3.00
CA TYR A 78 -12.79 14.55 -2.22
C TYR A 78 -13.59 15.73 -2.77
N PRO A 79 -14.94 15.79 -2.56
CA PRO A 79 -15.79 16.82 -3.12
C PRO A 79 -15.58 18.19 -2.47
N SER A 80 -14.95 18.25 -1.29
CA SER A 80 -14.72 19.48 -0.54
C SER A 80 -13.23 19.73 -0.32
N ARG A 81 -12.85 21.02 -0.19
CA ARG A 81 -11.51 21.41 0.27
C ARG A 81 -11.26 21.10 1.75
N ASN A 82 -12.32 20.89 2.54
CA ASN A 82 -12.22 20.57 3.95
C ASN A 82 -12.20 19.05 4.14
N MET A 83 -11.06 18.52 4.56
CA MET A 83 -10.82 17.09 4.76
C MET A 83 -11.73 16.51 5.85
N PHE A 84 -12.05 17.27 6.91
CA PHE A 84 -12.91 16.81 7.99
C PHE A 84 -14.31 16.44 7.48
N TRP A 85 -14.95 17.32 6.71
CA TRP A 85 -16.25 17.07 6.12
C TRP A 85 -16.21 15.91 5.13
N ASN A 86 -15.16 15.83 4.30
CA ASN A 86 -14.98 14.71 3.39
C ASN A 86 -14.95 13.37 4.14
N MET A 87 -14.21 13.27 5.23
CA MET A 87 -14.10 12.05 6.03
C MET A 87 -15.41 11.71 6.74
N THR A 88 -16.09 12.68 7.33
CA THR A 88 -17.33 12.47 8.10
C THR A 88 -18.44 11.90 7.20
N PHE A 89 -18.67 12.49 6.03
CA PHE A 89 -19.71 12.01 5.11
C PHE A 89 -19.37 10.67 4.46
N GLN A 90 -18.09 10.31 4.38
CA GLN A 90 -17.66 9.07 3.75
C GLN A 90 -17.55 7.88 4.70
N ILE A 91 -17.65 8.08 6.03
CA ILE A 91 -17.40 7.01 7.01
C ILE A 91 -18.35 5.81 6.81
N PHE A 92 -19.62 6.04 6.54
CA PHE A 92 -20.58 4.96 6.26
C PHE A 92 -20.27 4.24 4.93
N LYS A 93 -19.91 5.01 3.91
CA LYS A 93 -19.51 4.46 2.60
C LYS A 93 -18.26 3.61 2.75
N LEU A 94 -17.28 4.09 3.50
CA LEU A 94 -16.04 3.39 3.79
C LEU A 94 -16.28 2.08 4.56
N HIS A 95 -17.13 2.09 5.59
CA HIS A 95 -17.47 0.87 6.31
C HIS A 95 -18.15 -0.17 5.42
N LYS A 96 -19.10 0.25 4.58
CA LYS A 96 -19.74 -0.63 3.60
C LYS A 96 -18.70 -1.21 2.62
N ALA A 97 -17.79 -0.39 2.13
CA ALA A 97 -16.74 -0.83 1.21
C ALA A 97 -15.78 -1.84 1.87
N ILE A 98 -15.36 -1.59 3.12
CA ILE A 98 -14.54 -2.52 3.91
C ILE A 98 -15.25 -3.87 4.08
N LEU A 99 -16.56 -3.86 4.34
CA LEU A 99 -17.34 -5.11 4.48
C LEU A 99 -17.42 -5.88 3.15
N LEU A 100 -17.70 -5.18 2.05
CA LEU A 100 -17.75 -5.80 0.72
C LEU A 100 -16.38 -6.37 0.32
N GLU A 101 -15.30 -5.64 0.62
CA GLU A 101 -13.93 -6.10 0.42
C GLU A 101 -13.65 -7.38 1.23
N LYS A 102 -14.06 -7.41 2.51
CA LYS A 102 -13.88 -8.57 3.38
C LYS A 102 -14.55 -9.81 2.81
N MET A 103 -15.76 -9.65 2.29
CA MET A 103 -16.50 -10.74 1.65
C MET A 103 -15.82 -11.21 0.36
N ALA A 104 -15.40 -10.27 -0.50
CA ALA A 104 -14.73 -10.59 -1.76
C ALA A 104 -13.40 -11.31 -1.54
N ILE A 105 -12.55 -10.79 -0.65
CA ILE A 105 -11.27 -11.40 -0.28
C ILE A 105 -11.50 -12.78 0.35
N GLY A 106 -12.47 -12.91 1.25
CA GLY A 106 -12.81 -14.20 1.88
C GLY A 106 -13.24 -15.25 0.88
N LYS A 107 -14.02 -14.85 -0.14
CA LYS A 107 -14.41 -15.74 -1.25
C LYS A 107 -13.18 -16.21 -2.04
N ILE A 108 -12.32 -15.29 -2.45
CA ILE A 108 -11.07 -15.62 -3.17
C ILE A 108 -10.19 -16.55 -2.33
N CYS A 109 -10.00 -16.24 -1.04
CA CYS A 109 -9.18 -17.07 -0.15
C CYS A 109 -9.69 -18.51 -0.09
N LYS A 110 -11.01 -18.71 -0.02
CA LYS A 110 -11.63 -20.04 0.02
C LYS A 110 -11.53 -20.77 -1.33
N GLU A 111 -11.85 -20.10 -2.43
CA GLU A 111 -11.86 -20.70 -3.77
C GLU A 111 -10.46 -21.05 -4.28
N GLN A 112 -9.45 -20.23 -3.89
CA GLN A 112 -8.07 -20.43 -4.31
C GLN A 112 -7.23 -21.23 -3.30
N ASN A 113 -7.78 -21.62 -2.15
CA ASN A 113 -7.07 -22.29 -1.05
C ASN A 113 -5.83 -21.51 -0.63
N ILE A 114 -6.02 -20.25 -0.24
CA ILE A 114 -4.94 -19.34 0.16
C ILE A 114 -4.42 -19.69 1.55
N ASP A 115 -3.08 -19.81 1.69
CA ASP A 115 -2.40 -20.10 2.94
C ASP A 115 -1.94 -18.85 3.69
N LEU A 116 -1.72 -17.74 2.97
CA LEU A 116 -1.25 -16.47 3.52
C LEU A 116 -1.89 -15.30 2.78
N LEU A 117 -2.27 -14.28 3.50
CA LEU A 117 -2.76 -13.02 2.95
C LEU A 117 -1.80 -11.88 3.25
N VAL A 118 -1.43 -11.11 2.23
CA VAL A 118 -0.68 -9.86 2.35
C VAL A 118 -1.49 -8.73 1.76
N SER A 119 -1.94 -7.83 2.59
CA SER A 119 -2.68 -6.62 2.20
C SER A 119 -1.73 -5.42 2.16
N ASP A 120 -1.85 -4.54 1.18
CA ASP A 120 -1.25 -3.20 1.25
C ASP A 120 -2.37 -2.16 1.37
N ALA A 121 -2.54 -1.63 2.57
CA ALA A 121 -3.52 -0.61 2.96
C ALA A 121 -5.01 -0.97 2.78
N ARG A 122 -5.37 -2.24 2.51
CA ARG A 122 -6.75 -2.71 2.44
C ARG A 122 -7.22 -3.21 3.80
N LEU A 123 -8.02 -2.41 4.49
CA LEU A 123 -8.43 -2.65 5.88
C LEU A 123 -9.40 -3.83 6.02
N GLY A 124 -10.21 -4.09 4.99
CA GLY A 124 -11.16 -5.20 4.98
C GLY A 124 -10.56 -6.55 4.63
N ALA A 125 -9.28 -6.61 4.26
CA ALA A 125 -8.69 -7.84 3.76
C ALA A 125 -8.48 -8.93 4.83
N ALA A 126 -8.33 -8.58 6.11
CA ALA A 126 -8.06 -9.56 7.17
C ALA A 126 -9.06 -10.71 7.23
N GLN A 127 -8.57 -11.94 7.26
CA GLN A 127 -9.34 -13.18 7.39
C GLN A 127 -8.93 -13.93 8.65
N LYS A 128 -9.91 -14.36 9.46
CA LYS A 128 -9.62 -15.08 10.72
C LYS A 128 -9.07 -16.49 10.52
N SER A 129 -9.33 -17.08 9.36
CA SER A 129 -9.00 -18.49 9.07
C SER A 129 -7.61 -18.69 8.50
N ILE A 130 -6.92 -17.61 8.10
CA ILE A 130 -5.58 -17.66 7.50
C ILE A 130 -4.70 -16.52 8.04
N PRO A 131 -3.39 -16.75 8.20
CA PRO A 131 -2.46 -15.70 8.56
C PRO A 131 -2.57 -14.50 7.64
N SER A 132 -2.70 -13.31 8.22
CA SER A 132 -2.94 -12.08 7.50
C SER A 132 -1.96 -11.00 7.91
N VAL A 133 -1.32 -10.37 6.93
CA VAL A 133 -0.38 -9.27 7.11
C VAL A 133 -0.91 -8.02 6.44
N ILE A 134 -0.75 -6.87 7.08
CA ILE A 134 -1.01 -5.57 6.44
C ILE A 134 0.28 -4.76 6.32
N ILE A 135 0.54 -4.25 5.12
CA ILE A 135 1.60 -3.28 4.86
C ILE A 135 0.97 -1.89 5.00
N SER A 136 1.49 -1.07 5.90
CA SER A 136 1.05 0.31 6.04
C SER A 136 2.10 1.17 6.72
N HIS A 137 2.18 2.43 6.29
CA HIS A 137 2.92 3.50 6.98
C HIS A 137 1.98 4.58 7.53
N HIS A 138 0.69 4.51 7.23
CA HIS A 138 -0.34 5.41 7.75
C HIS A 138 -1.00 4.81 9.00
N LEU A 139 -0.26 4.74 10.10
CA LEU A 139 -0.75 4.23 11.38
C LEU A 139 -1.27 5.34 12.29
N HIS A 140 -0.95 6.59 11.95
CA HIS A 140 -1.45 7.82 12.53
C HIS A 140 -1.77 8.81 11.41
N ILE A 141 -2.84 9.59 11.57
CA ILE A 141 -3.22 10.64 10.62
C ILE A 141 -3.27 11.96 11.37
N PRO A 142 -2.33 12.90 11.10
CA PRO A 142 -2.36 14.23 11.71
C PRO A 142 -3.54 15.03 11.16
N LEU A 143 -4.49 15.38 12.03
CA LEU A 143 -5.72 16.08 11.67
C LEU A 143 -5.81 17.47 12.32
N GLY A 144 -4.75 17.90 13.02
CA GLY A 144 -4.66 19.20 13.67
C GLY A 144 -5.46 19.35 14.97
N SER A 145 -6.14 18.27 15.44
CA SER A 145 -6.85 18.22 16.69
C SER A 145 -6.56 16.91 17.40
N ARG A 146 -6.00 16.96 18.61
CA ARG A 146 -5.67 15.76 19.39
C ARG A 146 -6.85 14.83 19.65
N ILE A 147 -8.06 15.39 19.83
CA ILE A 147 -9.27 14.58 20.05
C ILE A 147 -9.66 13.84 18.77
N ILE A 148 -9.64 14.55 17.63
CA ILE A 148 -10.00 13.95 16.33
C ILE A 148 -8.96 12.90 15.93
N GLU A 149 -7.69 13.18 16.16
CA GLU A 149 -6.58 12.23 15.93
C GLU A 149 -6.76 10.97 16.79
N PHE A 150 -7.07 11.12 18.08
CA PHE A 150 -7.31 9.98 18.98
C PHE A 150 -8.48 9.09 18.49
N ILE A 151 -9.58 9.71 18.06
CA ILE A 151 -10.74 8.98 17.51
C ILE A 151 -10.34 8.25 16.21
N SER A 152 -9.66 8.95 15.30
CA SER A 152 -9.18 8.40 14.03
C SER A 152 -8.20 7.24 14.25
N ASP A 153 -7.21 7.42 15.12
CA ASP A 153 -6.20 6.41 15.43
C ASP A 153 -6.85 5.18 16.10
N THR A 154 -7.84 5.38 16.98
CA THR A 154 -8.56 4.28 17.62
C THR A 154 -9.35 3.47 16.58
N TRP A 155 -10.02 4.17 15.65
CA TRP A 155 -10.74 3.55 14.55
C TRP A 155 -9.80 2.75 13.64
N MET A 156 -8.70 3.34 13.21
CA MET A 156 -7.67 2.68 12.39
C MET A 156 -7.08 1.46 13.11
N ARG A 157 -6.77 1.62 14.40
CA ARG A 157 -6.24 0.55 15.23
C ARG A 157 -7.16 -0.66 15.28
N PHE A 158 -8.47 -0.46 15.35
CA PHE A 158 -9.45 -1.55 15.33
C PHE A 158 -9.28 -2.45 14.09
N PHE A 159 -9.03 -1.86 12.91
CA PHE A 159 -8.79 -2.63 11.69
C PHE A 159 -7.40 -3.27 11.65
N TYR A 160 -6.36 -2.52 11.99
CA TYR A 160 -4.99 -3.06 11.99
C TYR A 160 -4.83 -4.24 12.96
N MET A 161 -5.48 -4.21 14.09
CA MET A 161 -5.39 -5.29 15.08
C MET A 161 -6.08 -6.60 14.64
N GLN A 162 -6.86 -6.57 13.55
CA GLN A 162 -7.42 -7.78 12.95
C GLN A 162 -6.39 -8.60 12.17
N PHE A 163 -5.26 -7.99 11.79
CA PHE A 163 -4.15 -8.68 11.15
C PHE A 163 -3.20 -9.29 12.19
N ASP A 164 -2.48 -10.35 11.81
CA ASP A 164 -1.50 -11.00 12.67
C ASP A 164 -0.21 -10.19 12.75
N GLN A 165 0.18 -9.54 11.65
CA GLN A 165 1.35 -8.67 11.57
C GLN A 165 1.05 -7.38 10.83
N ILE A 166 1.76 -6.31 11.21
CA ILE A 166 1.76 -5.01 10.54
C ILE A 166 3.18 -4.76 10.03
N TRP A 167 3.35 -4.80 8.73
CA TRP A 167 4.63 -4.52 8.10
C TRP A 167 4.71 -3.04 7.74
N VAL A 168 5.65 -2.35 8.36
CA VAL A 168 5.89 -0.93 8.15
C VAL A 168 7.02 -0.78 7.14
N PRO A 169 6.76 -0.21 5.94
CA PRO A 169 7.78 -0.03 4.91
C PRO A 169 8.67 1.19 5.22
N ASP A 170 9.34 1.13 6.36
CA ASP A 170 10.22 2.17 6.89
C ASP A 170 11.33 1.52 7.74
N PHE A 171 12.31 2.33 8.14
CA PHE A 171 13.34 1.93 9.10
C PHE A 171 12.82 2.10 10.54
N GLY A 172 13.14 1.13 11.40
CA GLY A 172 12.93 1.27 12.84
C GLY A 172 14.02 2.17 13.45
N GLY A 173 13.63 3.20 14.21
CA GLY A 173 14.57 4.04 14.93
C GLY A 173 14.62 5.50 14.47
N PRO A 174 15.70 6.25 14.85
CA PRO A 174 15.75 7.71 14.67
C PRO A 174 15.89 8.16 13.20
N HIS A 175 16.38 7.29 12.33
CA HIS A 175 16.57 7.60 10.90
C HIS A 175 15.40 7.09 10.03
N ASN A 176 14.19 7.11 10.60
CA ASN A 176 12.98 6.75 9.86
C ASN A 176 12.59 7.86 8.87
N LEU A 177 11.78 7.47 7.87
CA LEU A 177 11.34 8.36 6.79
C LEU A 177 9.91 8.87 6.99
N SER A 178 9.08 8.13 7.74
CA SER A 178 7.65 8.40 7.88
C SER A 178 7.28 9.19 9.14
N GLY A 179 8.23 9.42 10.06
CA GLY A 179 7.99 10.17 11.29
C GLY A 179 6.79 9.63 12.07
N ASP A 180 6.00 10.52 12.62
CA ASP A 180 4.82 10.17 13.43
C ASP A 180 3.77 9.35 12.68
N LEU A 181 3.71 9.42 11.35
CA LEU A 181 2.76 8.64 10.55
C LEU A 181 2.82 7.14 10.86
N ALA A 182 4.02 6.59 11.05
CA ALA A 182 4.20 5.17 11.31
C ALA A 182 4.79 4.86 12.70
N HIS A 183 5.35 5.83 13.41
CA HIS A 183 6.10 5.58 14.64
C HIS A 183 5.35 5.96 15.93
N ARG A 184 4.26 6.72 15.82
CA ARG A 184 3.41 7.09 16.96
C ARG A 184 2.62 5.91 17.50
N PHE A 185 2.10 5.03 16.62
CA PHE A 185 1.37 3.84 17.01
C PHE A 185 2.33 2.67 17.27
N LYS A 186 2.25 2.07 18.44
CA LYS A 186 3.08 0.92 18.83
C LYS A 186 2.20 -0.27 19.20
N SER A 187 2.55 -1.44 18.67
CA SER A 187 1.98 -2.73 19.09
C SER A 187 3.05 -3.81 18.93
N GLY A 188 2.87 -4.97 19.60
CA GLY A 188 3.76 -6.13 19.42
C GLY A 188 3.69 -6.77 18.02
N LYS A 189 2.78 -6.30 17.15
CA LYS A 189 2.60 -6.82 15.78
C LYS A 189 3.37 -6.05 14.72
N HIS A 190 4.07 -4.96 15.08
CA HIS A 190 4.83 -4.12 14.15
C HIS A 190 6.16 -4.74 13.76
N HIS A 191 6.42 -4.75 12.46
CA HIS A 191 7.69 -5.16 11.87
C HIS A 191 8.13 -4.11 10.85
N PHE A 192 9.25 -3.42 11.11
CA PHE A 192 9.86 -2.51 10.15
C PHE A 192 10.60 -3.33 9.10
N ILE A 193 10.17 -3.23 7.85
CA ILE A 193 10.69 -4.06 6.75
C ILE A 193 11.61 -3.28 5.79
N GLY A 194 11.87 -2.01 6.09
CA GLY A 194 12.59 -1.09 5.22
C GLY A 194 11.72 -0.55 4.08
N PRO A 195 12.18 0.50 3.40
CA PRO A 195 11.49 1.10 2.26
C PRO A 195 11.31 0.08 1.13
N LEU A 196 10.10 0.05 0.55
CA LEU A 196 9.77 -0.79 -0.58
C LEU A 196 9.92 0.00 -1.88
N SER A 197 10.83 -0.41 -2.75
CA SER A 197 11.04 0.18 -4.06
C SER A 197 11.17 -0.88 -5.14
N ARG A 198 10.51 -0.69 -6.29
CA ARG A 198 10.73 -1.50 -7.48
C ARG A 198 12.00 -1.12 -8.25
N PHE A 199 12.56 0.05 -7.96
CA PHE A 199 13.75 0.54 -8.60
C PHE A 199 15.00 -0.12 -8.02
N ARG A 200 16.00 -0.31 -8.85
CA ARG A 200 17.33 -0.77 -8.47
C ARG A 200 18.32 0.32 -8.81
N PHE A 201 19.35 0.45 -7.99
CA PHE A 201 20.47 1.33 -8.34
C PHE A 201 21.08 0.87 -9.65
N MET A 202 21.26 1.80 -10.57
CA MET A 202 21.96 1.61 -11.83
C MET A 202 22.97 2.75 -11.98
N ASN A 203 24.23 2.39 -12.25
CA ASN A 203 25.27 3.39 -12.53
C ASN A 203 25.12 3.83 -14.00
N LEU A 204 24.25 4.80 -14.24
CA LEU A 204 24.00 5.36 -15.57
C LEU A 204 24.69 6.72 -15.69
N PRO A 205 25.17 7.08 -16.89
CA PRO A 205 25.68 8.43 -17.13
C PRO A 205 24.57 9.45 -16.93
N GLN A 206 24.92 10.60 -16.36
CA GLN A 206 24.01 11.73 -16.26
C GLN A 206 23.59 12.19 -17.66
N ARG A 207 22.28 12.33 -17.87
CA ARG A 207 21.72 12.78 -19.16
C ARG A 207 21.08 14.16 -19.09
N TYR A 208 20.69 14.57 -17.90
CA TYR A 208 19.95 15.81 -17.67
C TYR A 208 20.54 16.51 -16.45
N ASP A 209 20.67 17.82 -16.52
CA ASP A 209 21.07 18.65 -15.38
C ASP A 209 19.91 18.81 -14.40
N LEU A 210 18.68 18.82 -14.92
CA LEU A 210 17.45 18.96 -14.16
C LEU A 210 16.36 18.04 -14.70
N CYS A 211 15.71 17.30 -13.82
CA CYS A 211 14.61 16.40 -14.16
C CYS A 211 13.43 16.66 -13.21
N PHE A 212 12.27 16.98 -13.77
CA PHE A 212 11.03 17.11 -13.01
C PHE A 212 10.24 15.82 -13.09
N VAL A 213 9.92 15.24 -11.91
CA VAL A 213 9.06 14.05 -11.82
C VAL A 213 7.72 14.47 -11.24
N LEU A 214 6.72 14.56 -12.12
CA LEU A 214 5.36 14.93 -11.74
C LEU A 214 4.56 13.70 -11.34
N SER A 215 3.99 13.74 -10.13
CA SER A 215 3.11 12.70 -9.62
C SER A 215 2.00 13.32 -8.78
N GLY A 216 0.96 12.55 -8.50
CA GLY A 216 -0.19 12.96 -7.70
C GLY A 216 -1.49 12.95 -8.48
N PRO A 217 -2.62 13.13 -7.77
CA PRO A 217 -3.95 13.19 -8.40
C PRO A 217 -4.17 14.54 -9.12
N GLU A 218 -5.09 14.53 -10.06
CA GLU A 218 -5.62 15.76 -10.62
C GLU A 218 -6.57 16.45 -9.63
N PRO A 219 -6.63 17.80 -9.62
CA PRO A 219 -5.91 18.78 -10.47
C PRO A 219 -4.55 19.24 -9.94
N GLN A 220 -4.08 18.71 -8.79
CA GLN A 220 -2.84 19.17 -8.14
C GLN A 220 -1.61 18.95 -9.03
N ARG A 221 -1.59 17.85 -9.79
CA ARG A 221 -0.50 17.55 -10.72
C ARG A 221 -0.42 18.62 -11.82
N THR A 222 -1.55 18.96 -12.44
CA THR A 222 -1.62 20.00 -13.49
C THR A 222 -1.19 21.36 -12.95
N PHE A 223 -1.67 21.78 -11.77
CA PHE A 223 -1.25 23.06 -11.17
C PHE A 223 0.26 23.10 -10.88
N PHE A 224 0.82 21.99 -10.45
CA PHE A 224 2.26 21.91 -10.21
C PHE A 224 3.07 21.95 -11.51
N GLU A 225 2.59 21.28 -12.56
CA GLU A 225 3.18 21.32 -13.91
C GLU A 225 3.19 22.72 -14.47
N GLU A 226 2.04 23.42 -14.46
CA GLU A 226 1.93 24.81 -14.91
C GLU A 226 2.88 25.74 -14.16
N LYS A 227 2.99 25.56 -12.84
CA LYS A 227 3.91 26.35 -12.02
C LYS A 227 5.38 26.09 -12.38
N ILE A 228 5.77 24.86 -12.67
CA ILE A 228 7.12 24.51 -13.12
C ILE A 228 7.37 25.15 -14.50
N LEU A 229 6.46 24.94 -15.45
CA LEU A 229 6.58 25.49 -16.80
C LEU A 229 6.73 27.02 -16.79
N SER A 230 5.99 27.72 -15.95
CA SER A 230 6.09 29.19 -15.83
C SER A 230 7.43 29.68 -15.27
N GLN A 231 8.25 28.79 -14.68
CA GLN A 231 9.54 29.15 -14.09
C GLN A 231 10.74 28.64 -14.91
N ILE A 232 10.53 27.63 -15.75
CA ILE A 232 11.60 27.01 -16.56
C ILE A 232 12.23 28.00 -17.53
N ASP A 233 11.46 28.90 -18.13
CA ASP A 233 11.94 29.88 -19.11
C ASP A 233 12.97 30.87 -18.51
N GLY A 234 12.99 31.00 -17.17
CA GLY A 234 14.00 31.78 -16.45
C GLY A 234 15.28 31.00 -16.11
N LEU A 235 15.30 29.70 -16.33
CA LEU A 235 16.47 28.85 -16.10
C LEU A 235 17.38 28.85 -17.34
N SER A 236 18.32 29.76 -17.41
CA SER A 236 19.36 29.71 -18.46
C SER A 236 20.13 28.39 -18.34
N PRO A 237 20.26 27.62 -19.42
CA PRO A 237 21.12 26.44 -19.40
C PRO A 237 22.54 26.91 -19.07
N ARG A 238 23.12 26.42 -17.97
CA ARG A 238 24.56 26.62 -17.75
C ARG A 238 25.26 25.88 -18.89
N ARG A 239 25.81 26.65 -19.83
CA ARG A 239 26.73 26.09 -20.81
C ARG A 239 27.93 25.57 -20.03
N MET A 240 28.15 24.25 -20.07
CA MET A 240 29.46 23.69 -19.83
C MET A 240 30.34 23.91 -21.06
#